data_1e71e7533465fb92c1ab787ba10fce3b
#
_entry.id   1e71e7533465fb92c1ab787ba10fce3b
#
_cell.length_a   1.000
_cell.length_b   1.000
_cell.length_c   1.000
_cell.angle_alpha   90.00
_cell.angle_beta   90.00
_cell.angle_gamma   90.00
#
_symmetry.space_group_name_H-M   'P 1'
#
loop_
_entity.id
_entity.type
_entity.pdbx_description
1 polymer ?
#
loop_
_entity_poly.entity_id
_entity_poly.type
_entity_poly.pdbx_seq_one_letter_code
_entity_poly.pdbx_strand_id
1 'polypeptide(L)'
;APEQPAAGAAEATPPDRPGPAVSREFRSERWVELYSKRIDDVIAVLKSKRVPVLWVGLPPIRGPRARSELSFLNDIYKQRAEKAGIVYVDVWEGFVDESGDFNTMGPDVMGQMRRLRSGDGVYFTRFGARKLAHFVDREINRLFSRDTPMALPIPEEQKQLVPGPGQPSGPAARPVSGPVVSLT
;
A
#
# COMPACT_ATOMS: atom_id res chain seq x y z
N ALA A 1 -14.14 -40.98 80.21
CA ALA A 1 -14.09 -39.96 79.18
C ALA A 1 -12.90 -39.06 79.43
N PRO A 2 -12.03 -38.78 78.41
CA PRO A 2 -11.45 -37.48 78.23
C PRO A 2 -11.72 -36.95 76.85
N GLU A 3 -12.03 -35.62 76.81
CA GLU A 3 -12.26 -34.78 75.68
C GLU A 3 -11.05 -34.66 74.83
N GLN A 4 -11.26 -34.75 73.53
CA GLN A 4 -10.30 -34.33 72.48
C GLN A 4 -10.46 -32.86 72.17
N PRO A 5 -9.39 -32.06 72.08
CA PRO A 5 -9.47 -30.69 71.54
C PRO A 5 -9.55 -30.67 70.02
N ALA A 6 -10.48 -29.90 69.53
CA ALA A 6 -10.68 -29.65 68.10
C ALA A 6 -9.45 -28.96 67.46
N ALA A 7 -8.87 -29.56 66.43
CA ALA A 7 -7.88 -28.96 65.61
C ALA A 7 -8.56 -27.94 64.63
N GLY A 8 -8.13 -26.68 64.72
CA GLY A 8 -8.58 -25.61 63.82
C GLY A 8 -8.25 -25.92 62.35
N ALA A 9 -9.28 -26.01 61.56
CA ALA A 9 -9.17 -26.07 60.14
C ALA A 9 -8.64 -24.70 59.65
N ALA A 10 -7.40 -24.65 59.19
CA ALA A 10 -6.89 -23.53 58.42
C ALA A 10 -7.66 -23.42 57.11
N GLU A 11 -8.43 -22.37 56.99
CA GLU A 11 -9.18 -22.00 55.80
C GLU A 11 -8.18 -21.70 54.67
N ALA A 12 -8.00 -22.65 53.76
CA ALA A 12 -7.19 -22.50 52.59
C ALA A 12 -7.89 -21.47 51.65
N THR A 13 -7.31 -20.31 51.53
CA THR A 13 -7.69 -19.29 50.56
C THR A 13 -7.66 -19.94 49.17
N PRO A 14 -8.76 -19.90 48.40
CA PRO A 14 -8.76 -20.45 47.05
C PRO A 14 -7.74 -19.72 46.17
N PRO A 15 -7.00 -20.42 45.30
CA PRO A 15 -6.08 -19.76 44.39
C PRO A 15 -6.83 -18.75 43.52
N ASP A 16 -6.23 -17.58 43.39
CA ASP A 16 -6.61 -16.43 42.60
C ASP A 16 -7.34 -16.83 41.30
N ARG A 17 -8.65 -16.61 41.24
CA ARG A 17 -9.42 -16.80 40.02
C ARG A 17 -8.86 -15.83 38.99
N PRO A 18 -8.42 -16.30 37.81
CA PRO A 18 -8.05 -15.37 36.75
C PRO A 18 -9.22 -14.44 36.55
N GLY A 19 -8.96 -13.14 36.65
CA GLY A 19 -9.95 -12.09 36.32
C GLY A 19 -10.58 -12.36 34.94
N PRO A 20 -11.74 -11.79 34.61
CA PRO A 20 -12.49 -12.11 33.42
C PRO A 20 -11.54 -12.05 32.24
N ALA A 21 -11.38 -13.18 31.54
CA ALA A 21 -10.51 -13.28 30.38
C ALA A 21 -10.91 -12.20 29.38
N VAL A 22 -10.07 -11.18 29.24
CA VAL A 22 -10.34 -10.08 28.29
C VAL A 22 -10.49 -10.70 26.91
N SER A 23 -11.69 -10.61 26.35
CA SER A 23 -12.01 -11.22 25.06
C SER A 23 -10.99 -10.80 24.01
N ARG A 24 -10.33 -11.77 23.38
CA ARG A 24 -9.45 -11.58 22.24
C ARG A 24 -10.18 -11.85 20.93
N GLU A 25 -11.50 -11.78 20.97
CA GLU A 25 -12.32 -11.95 19.79
C GLU A 25 -12.02 -10.87 18.77
N PHE A 26 -12.12 -11.24 17.50
CA PHE A 26 -11.93 -10.34 16.37
C PHE A 26 -12.81 -9.10 16.51
N ARG A 27 -12.22 -7.92 16.33
CA ARG A 27 -12.82 -6.57 16.52
C ARG A 27 -13.07 -6.16 17.99
N SER A 28 -12.75 -6.97 19.00
CA SER A 28 -12.77 -6.45 20.37
C SER A 28 -11.69 -5.38 20.55
N GLU A 29 -11.87 -4.44 21.48
CA GLU A 29 -10.89 -3.38 21.75
C GLU A 29 -9.49 -3.96 22.03
N ARG A 30 -9.43 -5.01 22.82
CA ARG A 30 -8.17 -5.69 23.15
C ARG A 30 -7.53 -6.33 21.92
N TRP A 31 -8.34 -6.92 21.02
CA TRP A 31 -7.83 -7.46 19.78
C TRP A 31 -7.25 -6.34 18.89
N VAL A 32 -7.98 -5.22 18.75
CA VAL A 32 -7.52 -4.08 17.96
C VAL A 32 -6.21 -3.52 18.49
N GLU A 33 -6.09 -3.36 19.81
CA GLU A 33 -4.86 -2.89 20.46
C GLU A 33 -3.68 -3.82 20.12
N LEU A 34 -3.83 -5.11 20.36
CA LEU A 34 -2.78 -6.10 20.14
C LEU A 34 -2.40 -6.22 18.65
N TYR A 35 -3.40 -6.21 17.77
CA TYR A 35 -3.18 -6.32 16.34
C TYR A 35 -2.49 -5.07 15.79
N SER A 36 -2.95 -3.87 16.20
CA SER A 36 -2.31 -2.61 15.85
C SER A 36 -0.85 -2.55 16.30
N LYS A 37 -0.58 -3.01 17.53
CA LYS A 37 0.81 -3.10 18.02
C LYS A 37 1.66 -4.01 17.14
N ARG A 38 1.14 -5.15 16.70
CA ARG A 38 1.85 -6.06 15.78
C ARG A 38 2.17 -5.41 14.44
N ILE A 39 1.22 -4.63 13.90
CA ILE A 39 1.45 -3.88 12.67
C ILE A 39 2.58 -2.86 12.88
N ASP A 40 2.53 -2.11 13.98
CA ASP A 40 3.58 -1.13 14.33
C ASP A 40 4.96 -1.79 14.45
N ASP A 41 5.05 -2.93 15.13
CA ASP A 41 6.29 -3.70 15.29
C ASP A 41 6.86 -4.12 13.92
N VAL A 42 6.01 -4.61 13.01
CA VAL A 42 6.41 -4.99 11.63
C VAL A 42 6.91 -3.76 10.86
N ILE A 43 6.16 -2.65 10.91
CA ILE A 43 6.56 -1.42 10.23
C ILE A 43 7.89 -0.90 10.77
N ALA A 44 8.11 -0.94 12.09
CA ALA A 44 9.36 -0.51 12.70
C ALA A 44 10.57 -1.32 12.20
N VAL A 45 10.41 -2.65 12.12
CA VAL A 45 11.44 -3.55 11.58
C VAL A 45 11.76 -3.22 10.10
N LEU A 46 10.72 -3.03 9.27
CA LEU A 46 10.93 -2.69 7.87
C LEU A 46 11.62 -1.33 7.70
N LYS A 47 11.19 -0.32 8.45
CA LYS A 47 11.80 1.03 8.42
C LYS A 47 13.25 1.04 8.88
N SER A 48 13.66 0.12 9.75
CA SER A 48 15.05 0.03 10.20
C SER A 48 16.05 -0.22 9.06
N LYS A 49 15.59 -0.76 7.93
CA LYS A 49 16.40 -1.00 6.74
C LYS A 49 16.63 0.26 5.87
N ARG A 50 16.03 1.39 6.22
CA ARG A 50 16.15 2.68 5.52
C ARG A 50 15.76 2.60 4.03
N VAL A 51 14.81 1.73 3.70
CA VAL A 51 14.21 1.63 2.37
C VAL A 51 12.77 2.12 2.43
N PRO A 52 12.22 2.66 1.34
CA PRO A 52 10.81 3.00 1.26
C PRO A 52 9.94 1.77 1.55
N VAL A 53 8.91 1.95 2.37
CA VAL A 53 7.97 0.89 2.75
C VAL A 53 6.60 1.23 2.18
N LEU A 54 6.03 0.29 1.45
CA LEU A 54 4.66 0.35 0.97
C LEU A 54 3.85 -0.74 1.64
N TRP A 55 2.71 -0.38 2.22
CA TRP A 55 1.75 -1.33 2.77
C TRP A 55 0.58 -1.46 1.81
N VAL A 56 0.46 -2.61 1.16
CA VAL A 56 -0.64 -2.85 0.21
C VAL A 56 -1.88 -3.30 0.96
N GLY A 57 -3.00 -2.61 0.74
CA GLY A 57 -4.30 -2.96 1.29
C GLY A 57 -4.82 -4.29 0.76
N LEU A 58 -5.76 -4.87 1.49
CA LEU A 58 -6.43 -6.11 1.11
C LEU A 58 -7.49 -5.80 0.06
N PRO A 59 -7.49 -6.48 -1.08
CA PRO A 59 -8.57 -6.39 -2.05
C PRO A 59 -9.82 -7.13 -1.53
N PRO A 60 -11.04 -6.75 -1.96
CA PRO A 60 -12.25 -7.44 -1.57
C PRO A 60 -12.25 -8.88 -2.06
N ILE A 61 -12.90 -9.76 -1.31
CA ILE A 61 -13.20 -11.14 -1.70
C ILE A 61 -14.71 -11.39 -1.61
N ARG A 62 -15.15 -12.53 -2.12
CA ARG A 62 -16.57 -12.87 -2.14
C ARG A 62 -17.17 -13.01 -0.74
N GLY A 63 -18.32 -12.41 -0.53
CA GLY A 63 -19.16 -12.56 0.66
C GLY A 63 -19.24 -11.30 1.54
N PRO A 64 -20.44 -11.00 2.07
CA PRO A 64 -20.67 -9.76 2.82
C PRO A 64 -19.89 -9.70 4.13
N ARG A 65 -19.75 -10.84 4.82
CA ARG A 65 -18.94 -10.92 6.04
C ARG A 65 -17.47 -10.62 5.76
N ALA A 66 -16.90 -11.29 4.75
CA ALA A 66 -15.51 -11.10 4.36
C ALA A 66 -15.25 -9.64 3.93
N ARG A 67 -16.18 -9.04 3.16
CA ARG A 67 -16.10 -7.61 2.79
C ARG A 67 -15.99 -6.71 4.02
N SER A 68 -16.90 -6.87 4.98
CA SER A 68 -16.88 -6.08 6.23
C SER A 68 -15.60 -6.29 7.03
N GLU A 69 -15.10 -7.52 7.13
CA GLU A 69 -13.90 -7.85 7.88
C GLU A 69 -12.64 -7.27 7.22
N LEU A 70 -12.52 -7.37 5.89
CA LEU A 70 -11.38 -6.84 5.15
C LEU A 70 -11.37 -5.31 5.11
N SER A 71 -12.54 -4.67 4.97
CA SER A 71 -12.64 -3.21 5.08
C SER A 71 -12.14 -2.72 6.43
N PHE A 72 -12.59 -3.34 7.52
CA PHE A 72 -12.14 -3.03 8.87
C PHE A 72 -10.60 -3.21 9.05
N LEU A 73 -10.03 -4.26 8.48
CA LEU A 73 -8.58 -4.46 8.51
C LEU A 73 -7.84 -3.38 7.71
N ASN A 74 -8.36 -3.00 6.55
CA ASN A 74 -7.80 -1.95 5.74
C ASN A 74 -7.81 -0.59 6.46
N ASP A 75 -8.85 -0.28 7.22
CA ASP A 75 -8.91 0.94 8.04
C ASP A 75 -7.77 0.96 9.08
N ILE A 76 -7.53 -0.17 9.75
CA ILE A 76 -6.41 -0.29 10.69
C ILE A 76 -5.08 -0.13 9.95
N TYR A 77 -4.87 -0.82 8.83
CA TYR A 77 -3.63 -0.74 8.06
C TYR A 77 -3.34 0.68 7.60
N LYS A 78 -4.33 1.36 7.07
CA LYS A 78 -4.23 2.74 6.62
C LYS A 78 -3.83 3.68 7.76
N GLN A 79 -4.53 3.61 8.90
CA GLN A 79 -4.21 4.42 10.08
C GLN A 79 -2.80 4.17 10.60
N ARG A 80 -2.35 2.90 10.65
CA ARG A 80 -1.00 2.58 11.13
C ARG A 80 0.07 3.01 10.15
N ALA A 81 -0.15 2.85 8.84
CA ALA A 81 0.75 3.30 7.79
C ALA A 81 0.91 4.84 7.82
N GLU A 82 -0.19 5.58 7.89
CA GLU A 82 -0.20 7.04 8.01
C GLU A 82 0.55 7.51 9.25
N LYS A 83 0.26 6.93 10.42
CA LYS A 83 0.96 7.24 11.67
C LYS A 83 2.47 7.00 11.59
N ALA A 84 2.88 5.97 10.89
CA ALA A 84 4.28 5.62 10.72
C ALA A 84 4.98 6.40 9.59
N GLY A 85 4.26 7.19 8.80
CA GLY A 85 4.78 7.92 7.65
C GLY A 85 5.25 7.01 6.53
N ILE A 86 4.58 5.86 6.33
CA ILE A 86 4.80 4.96 5.18
C ILE A 86 3.64 5.06 4.20
N VAL A 87 3.84 4.58 2.98
CA VAL A 87 2.81 4.64 1.94
C VAL A 87 1.80 3.50 2.13
N TYR A 88 0.52 3.84 2.25
CA TYR A 88 -0.57 2.88 2.11
C TYR A 88 -1.06 2.85 0.66
N VAL A 89 -1.08 1.67 0.05
CA VAL A 89 -1.55 1.46 -1.32
C VAL A 89 -2.97 0.91 -1.27
N ASP A 90 -3.95 1.78 -1.50
CA ASP A 90 -5.34 1.35 -1.59
C ASP A 90 -5.61 0.66 -2.94
N VAL A 91 -6.09 -0.56 -2.87
CA VAL A 91 -6.40 -1.38 -4.06
C VAL A 91 -7.87 -1.75 -4.14
N TRP A 92 -8.68 -1.34 -3.15
CA TRP A 92 -10.08 -1.77 -2.99
C TRP A 92 -10.93 -1.48 -4.23
N GLU A 93 -10.94 -0.20 -4.65
CA GLU A 93 -11.74 0.28 -5.78
C GLU A 93 -11.39 -0.41 -7.11
N GLY A 94 -10.20 -0.97 -7.21
CA GLY A 94 -9.79 -1.72 -8.40
C GLY A 94 -10.53 -3.05 -8.60
N PHE A 95 -11.19 -3.57 -7.57
CA PHE A 95 -11.74 -4.94 -7.55
C PHE A 95 -13.19 -5.02 -7.07
N VAL A 96 -13.88 -3.89 -7.04
CA VAL A 96 -15.33 -3.79 -6.83
C VAL A 96 -16.01 -3.32 -8.12
N ASP A 97 -17.31 -3.50 -8.20
CA ASP A 97 -18.16 -2.93 -9.25
C ASP A 97 -18.63 -1.51 -8.88
N GLU A 98 -19.47 -0.92 -9.71
CA GLU A 98 -20.01 0.44 -9.52
C GLU A 98 -20.86 0.57 -8.25
N SER A 99 -21.40 -0.54 -7.74
CA SER A 99 -22.13 -0.58 -6.46
C SER A 99 -21.21 -0.75 -5.26
N GLY A 100 -19.89 -0.89 -5.49
CA GLY A 100 -18.89 -1.17 -4.46
C GLY A 100 -18.89 -2.63 -4.02
N ASP A 101 -19.54 -3.54 -4.75
CA ASP A 101 -19.58 -4.97 -4.45
C ASP A 101 -18.47 -5.74 -5.14
N PHE A 102 -18.08 -6.88 -4.52
CA PHE A 102 -17.09 -7.77 -5.10
C PHE A 102 -17.54 -8.29 -6.46
N ASN A 103 -16.68 -8.12 -7.47
CA ASN A 103 -16.90 -8.69 -8.79
C ASN A 103 -15.67 -9.48 -9.26
N THR A 104 -15.91 -10.62 -9.93
CA THR A 104 -14.83 -11.40 -10.55
C THR A 104 -14.37 -10.82 -11.88
N MET A 105 -15.21 -10.00 -12.50
CA MET A 105 -14.96 -9.30 -13.75
C MET A 105 -14.69 -7.82 -13.46
N GLY A 106 -13.89 -7.19 -14.28
CA GLY A 106 -13.64 -5.76 -14.19
C GLY A 106 -12.68 -5.28 -15.28
N PRO A 107 -12.50 -3.96 -15.42
CA PRO A 107 -11.54 -3.43 -16.37
C PRO A 107 -10.10 -3.79 -15.94
N ASP A 108 -9.30 -4.29 -16.86
CA ASP A 108 -7.87 -4.49 -16.69
C ASP A 108 -7.11 -3.14 -16.81
N VAL A 109 -5.78 -3.19 -16.82
CA VAL A 109 -4.94 -1.98 -16.94
C VAL A 109 -5.09 -1.22 -18.27
N MET A 110 -5.69 -1.87 -19.28
CA MET A 110 -5.99 -1.27 -20.58
C MET A 110 -7.47 -0.86 -20.70
N GLY A 111 -8.24 -0.94 -19.61
CA GLY A 111 -9.68 -0.64 -19.61
C GLY A 111 -10.56 -1.74 -20.18
N GLN A 112 -10.01 -2.89 -20.57
CA GLN A 112 -10.79 -3.99 -21.15
C GLN A 112 -11.42 -4.84 -20.06
N MET A 113 -12.72 -5.16 -20.21
CA MET A 113 -13.42 -6.07 -19.29
C MET A 113 -12.80 -7.47 -19.34
N ARG A 114 -12.22 -7.89 -18.24
CA ARG A 114 -11.53 -9.18 -18.09
C ARG A 114 -11.90 -9.83 -16.76
N ARG A 115 -11.73 -11.16 -16.72
CA ARG A 115 -11.81 -11.86 -15.45
C ARG A 115 -10.57 -11.55 -14.63
N LEU A 116 -10.75 -10.87 -13.48
CA LEU A 116 -9.68 -10.44 -12.58
C LEU A 116 -9.44 -11.45 -11.45
N ARG A 117 -10.48 -12.21 -11.08
CA ARG A 117 -10.42 -13.20 -9.99
C ARG A 117 -10.65 -14.62 -10.52
N SER A 118 -10.04 -15.61 -9.88
CA SER A 118 -10.30 -17.02 -10.08
C SER A 118 -11.76 -17.41 -9.71
N GLY A 119 -12.15 -18.65 -9.98
CA GLY A 119 -13.51 -19.13 -9.73
C GLY A 119 -13.90 -19.11 -8.25
N ASP A 120 -12.93 -19.28 -7.35
CA ASP A 120 -13.11 -19.19 -5.88
C ASP A 120 -13.31 -17.76 -5.37
N GLY A 121 -12.98 -16.74 -6.17
CA GLY A 121 -13.09 -15.33 -5.80
C GLY A 121 -11.98 -14.85 -4.88
N VAL A 122 -10.95 -15.65 -4.62
CA VAL A 122 -9.82 -15.32 -3.73
C VAL A 122 -8.56 -14.99 -4.52
N TYR A 123 -8.15 -15.90 -5.42
CA TYR A 123 -6.93 -15.71 -6.19
C TYR A 123 -7.14 -14.78 -7.40
N PHE A 124 -6.05 -14.17 -7.83
CA PHE A 124 -6.04 -13.35 -9.04
C PHE A 124 -5.78 -14.18 -10.28
N THR A 125 -6.44 -13.82 -11.38
CA THR A 125 -5.99 -14.20 -12.71
C THR A 125 -4.75 -13.37 -13.09
N ARG A 126 -4.10 -13.70 -14.21
CA ARG A 126 -3.00 -12.90 -14.77
C ARG A 126 -3.38 -11.42 -14.94
N PHE A 127 -4.61 -11.15 -15.38
CA PHE A 127 -5.10 -9.78 -15.57
C PHE A 127 -5.33 -9.06 -14.23
N GLY A 128 -5.90 -9.76 -13.25
CA GLY A 128 -6.07 -9.20 -11.89
C GLY A 128 -4.74 -8.94 -11.19
N ALA A 129 -3.78 -9.85 -11.28
CA ALA A 129 -2.45 -9.66 -10.71
C ALA A 129 -1.72 -8.46 -11.35
N ARG A 130 -1.83 -8.30 -12.69
CA ARG A 130 -1.26 -7.14 -13.38
C ARG A 130 -1.93 -5.83 -12.97
N LYS A 131 -3.24 -5.85 -12.74
CA LYS A 131 -3.97 -4.68 -12.22
C LYS A 131 -3.53 -4.33 -10.80
N LEU A 132 -3.38 -5.32 -9.91
CA LEU A 132 -2.85 -5.12 -8.56
C LEU A 132 -1.45 -4.50 -8.61
N ALA A 133 -0.56 -5.06 -9.44
CA ALA A 133 0.78 -4.55 -9.61
C ALA A 133 0.79 -3.10 -10.11
N HIS A 134 -0.15 -2.72 -10.97
CA HIS A 134 -0.27 -1.33 -11.46
C HIS A 134 -0.58 -0.33 -10.33
N PHE A 135 -1.40 -0.68 -9.33
CA PHE A 135 -1.63 0.19 -8.16
C PHE A 135 -0.34 0.42 -7.38
N VAL A 136 0.46 -0.64 -7.19
CA VAL A 136 1.75 -0.55 -6.48
C VAL A 136 2.75 0.26 -7.29
N ASP A 137 2.85 0.02 -8.58
CA ASP A 137 3.74 0.72 -9.52
C ASP A 137 3.50 2.24 -9.50
N ARG A 138 2.24 2.67 -9.50
CA ARG A 138 1.89 4.09 -9.40
C ARG A 138 2.48 4.75 -8.14
N GLU A 139 2.39 4.08 -6.99
CA GLU A 139 2.91 4.64 -5.74
C GLU A 139 4.45 4.60 -5.70
N ILE A 140 5.06 3.57 -6.28
CA ILE A 140 6.51 3.51 -6.46
C ILE A 140 6.98 4.70 -7.31
N ASN A 141 6.35 4.91 -8.46
CA ASN A 141 6.70 6.03 -9.34
C ASN A 141 6.51 7.40 -8.67
N ARG A 142 5.47 7.56 -7.83
CA ARG A 142 5.29 8.78 -7.03
C ARG A 142 6.42 9.01 -6.03
N LEU A 143 6.91 7.96 -5.38
CA LEU A 143 8.02 8.07 -4.44
C LEU A 143 9.30 8.54 -5.16
N PHE A 144 9.65 7.90 -6.26
CA PHE A 144 10.84 8.26 -7.02
C PHE A 144 10.72 9.63 -7.73
N SER A 145 9.52 10.05 -8.13
CA SER A 145 9.32 11.37 -8.74
C SER A 145 9.45 12.52 -7.72
N ARG A 146 9.19 12.29 -6.44
CA ARG A 146 9.36 13.31 -5.39
C ARG A 146 10.82 13.60 -5.08
N ASP A 147 11.70 12.62 -5.27
CA ASP A 147 13.14 12.75 -5.01
C ASP A 147 13.92 13.31 -6.21
N THR A 148 13.26 13.47 -7.37
CA THR A 148 13.86 14.10 -8.53
C THR A 148 13.55 15.59 -8.47
N PRO A 149 14.54 16.49 -8.21
CA PRO A 149 14.32 17.92 -8.34
C PRO A 149 13.95 18.23 -9.78
N MET A 150 12.73 18.69 -10.03
CA MET A 150 12.16 19.00 -11.32
C MET A 150 12.65 20.38 -11.81
N ALA A 151 13.94 20.63 -11.68
CA ALA A 151 14.62 21.73 -12.34
C ALA A 151 16.08 21.32 -12.57
N LEU A 152 16.36 20.80 -13.75
CA LEU A 152 17.70 20.94 -14.29
C LEU A 152 17.94 22.45 -14.41
N PRO A 153 18.93 23.06 -13.72
CA PRO A 153 19.28 24.43 -13.99
C PRO A 153 19.69 24.49 -15.47
N ILE A 154 18.95 25.26 -16.25
CA ILE A 154 19.38 25.61 -17.63
C ILE A 154 20.72 26.31 -17.45
N PRO A 155 21.83 25.76 -17.96
CA PRO A 155 23.12 26.47 -17.89
C PRO A 155 22.94 27.90 -18.43
N GLU A 156 23.47 28.87 -17.71
CA GLU A 156 23.33 30.29 -18.10
C GLU A 156 23.87 30.59 -19.50
N GLU A 157 24.76 29.76 -20.02
CA GLU A 157 25.26 29.82 -21.39
C GLU A 157 24.19 29.64 -22.47
N GLN A 158 23.07 28.95 -22.18
CA GLN A 158 21.96 28.83 -23.15
C GLN A 158 21.00 30.02 -23.13
N LYS A 159 21.08 30.88 -22.12
CA LYS A 159 20.23 32.06 -22.00
C LYS A 159 20.69 33.22 -22.94
N GLN A 160 21.93 33.14 -23.42
CA GLN A 160 22.51 34.20 -24.32
C GLN A 160 22.26 33.96 -25.82
N LEU A 161 21.61 32.84 -26.19
CA LEU A 161 21.33 32.50 -27.61
C LEU A 161 19.90 32.82 -28.05
N VAL A 162 19.11 33.53 -27.26
CA VAL A 162 17.82 34.06 -27.75
C VAL A 162 18.07 35.47 -28.29
N PRO A 163 18.00 35.70 -29.60
CA PRO A 163 18.13 37.03 -30.17
C PRO A 163 16.97 37.88 -29.67
N GLY A 164 17.29 39.03 -29.05
CA GLY A 164 16.30 40.01 -28.65
C GLY A 164 15.55 40.54 -29.91
N PRO A 165 14.30 41.03 -29.76
CA PRO A 165 13.54 41.56 -30.89
C PRO A 165 14.22 42.85 -31.37
N GLY A 166 14.92 42.79 -32.52
CA GLY A 166 15.47 43.99 -33.14
C GLY A 166 16.81 43.87 -33.86
N GLN A 167 17.44 42.69 -34.02
CA GLN A 167 18.63 42.61 -34.87
C GLN A 167 18.30 42.03 -36.26
N PRO A 168 18.77 42.67 -37.36
CA PRO A 168 18.54 42.17 -38.71
C PRO A 168 19.36 40.93 -39.00
N SER A 169 18.71 39.91 -39.53
CA SER A 169 19.29 38.65 -39.97
C SER A 169 20.36 38.84 -41.02
N GLY A 170 21.60 38.43 -40.72
CA GLY A 170 22.65 38.25 -41.70
C GLY A 170 22.33 37.11 -42.68
N PRO A 171 22.97 37.05 -43.87
CA PRO A 171 22.57 36.13 -44.93
C PRO A 171 22.81 34.67 -44.56
N ALA A 172 21.80 33.82 -44.81
CA ALA A 172 21.78 32.41 -44.57
C ALA A 172 22.94 31.68 -45.25
N ALA A 173 23.75 30.96 -44.46
CA ALA A 173 24.76 30.04 -44.99
C ALA A 173 24.07 28.87 -45.69
N ARG A 174 24.47 28.58 -46.93
CA ARG A 174 23.99 27.48 -47.75
C ARG A 174 24.42 26.14 -47.14
N PRO A 175 23.58 25.09 -47.12
CA PRO A 175 23.99 23.79 -46.69
C PRO A 175 25.00 23.16 -47.67
N VAL A 176 26.14 22.71 -47.14
CA VAL A 176 27.16 21.99 -47.92
C VAL A 176 26.70 20.53 -48.01
N SER A 177 26.37 20.10 -49.23
CA SER A 177 26.07 18.70 -49.53
C SER A 177 27.37 17.88 -49.46
N GLY A 178 27.51 16.99 -48.50
CA GLY A 178 28.56 15.98 -48.46
C GLY A 178 28.28 14.81 -49.42
N PRO A 179 29.31 14.10 -49.90
CA PRO A 179 29.16 13.07 -50.94
C PRO A 179 28.44 11.83 -50.41
N VAL A 180 27.50 11.31 -51.20
CA VAL A 180 26.80 10.05 -50.98
C VAL A 180 27.77 8.90 -51.33
N VAL A 181 28.12 8.05 -50.34
CA VAL A 181 28.87 6.84 -50.60
C VAL A 181 27.85 5.70 -50.83
N SER A 182 27.79 5.22 -52.06
CA SER A 182 27.07 4.01 -52.44
C SER A 182 27.90 2.78 -52.08
N LEU A 183 27.35 1.88 -51.26
CA LEU A 183 27.87 0.52 -51.05
C LEU A 183 27.21 -0.41 -52.05
N THR A 184 28.01 -0.97 -52.92
CA THR A 184 27.69 -2.15 -53.73
C THR A 184 27.86 -3.42 -52.90
#